data_1e75535c7573e027aa42a234fabc5d00
#
_entry.id   1e75535c7573e027aa42a234fabc5d00
#
_cell.length_a   1.000
_cell.length_b   1.000
_cell.length_c   1.000
_cell.angle_alpha   90.00
_cell.angle_beta   90.00
_cell.angle_gamma   90.00
#
_symmetry.space_group_name_H-M   'P 1'
#
loop_
_entity.id
_entity.type
_entity.pdbx_description
1 polymer ?
#
loop_
_entity_poly.entity_id
_entity_poly.type
_entity_poly.pdbx_seq_one_letter_code
_entity_poly.pdbx_strand_id
1 'polypeptide(L)'
;MGNVERAVEFYGRTAGRYLSSRPHGLREPVLASQRNAVIELADPRSTDSVLDIGCGAGRLAALLRPRVASLCGVDASRAMLALAGPWLDEQVHARLESLVLDRAFDLVICCGVLDFVEDAGAGLHAIRRHLAPGGRAVVSAAAPSVVGIGYALVRKMQGVRVRLYTSDRLREIAASCGLRCTKARTLRGGSVAVVLAR
;
A
#
# COMPACT_ATOMS: atom_id res chain seq x y z
N MET A 1 -18.70 7.11 -12.25
CA MET A 1 -17.66 7.14 -11.22
C MET A 1 -17.01 5.77 -11.13
N GLY A 2 -15.72 5.66 -11.40
CA GLY A 2 -14.97 4.40 -11.35
C GLY A 2 -14.79 3.87 -9.92
N ASN A 3 -14.19 2.67 -9.79
CA ASN A 3 -14.00 2.06 -8.47
C ASN A 3 -12.98 2.82 -7.61
N VAL A 4 -11.92 3.32 -8.24
CA VAL A 4 -10.88 4.11 -7.54
C VAL A 4 -11.47 5.40 -6.95
N GLU A 5 -12.31 6.13 -7.72
CA GLU A 5 -12.97 7.34 -7.22
C GLU A 5 -13.85 7.04 -6.00
N ARG A 6 -14.64 5.95 -6.04
CA ARG A 6 -15.46 5.53 -4.90
C ARG A 6 -14.63 5.17 -3.67
N ALA A 7 -13.50 4.50 -3.87
CA ALA A 7 -12.57 4.20 -2.78
C ALA A 7 -11.98 5.48 -2.18
N VAL A 8 -11.49 6.40 -3.01
CA VAL A 8 -10.95 7.71 -2.58
C VAL A 8 -11.98 8.50 -1.78
N GLU A 9 -13.21 8.59 -2.28
CA GLU A 9 -14.30 9.28 -1.58
C GLU A 9 -14.62 8.61 -0.24
N PHE A 10 -14.73 7.27 -0.22
CA PHE A 10 -14.99 6.51 1.00
C PHE A 10 -13.92 6.76 2.07
N TYR A 11 -12.64 6.62 1.71
CA TYR A 11 -11.53 6.83 2.64
C TYR A 11 -11.39 8.30 3.03
N GLY A 12 -11.61 9.24 2.12
CA GLY A 12 -11.62 10.67 2.42
C GLY A 12 -12.67 11.04 3.47
N ARG A 13 -13.91 10.55 3.33
CA ARG A 13 -14.97 10.79 4.32
C ARG A 13 -14.70 10.13 5.68
N THR A 14 -13.96 9.04 5.69
CA THR A 14 -13.63 8.32 6.93
C THR A 14 -12.30 8.74 7.54
N ALA A 15 -11.56 9.64 6.92
CA ALA A 15 -10.24 10.09 7.34
C ALA A 15 -10.21 10.57 8.81
N GLY A 16 -11.20 11.35 9.23
CA GLY A 16 -11.32 11.83 10.62
C GLY A 16 -11.37 10.72 11.68
N ARG A 17 -11.81 9.51 11.33
CA ARG A 17 -11.79 8.35 12.25
C ARG A 17 -10.38 7.84 12.52
N TYR A 18 -9.43 8.16 11.66
CA TYR A 18 -8.02 7.80 11.85
C TYR A 18 -7.29 8.74 12.83
N LEU A 19 -7.83 9.94 13.07
CA LEU A 19 -7.34 10.87 14.09
C LEU A 19 -7.75 10.47 15.51
N SER A 20 -8.89 9.78 15.67
CA SER A 20 -9.30 9.34 16.98
C SER A 20 -8.27 8.36 17.53
N SER A 21 -7.68 8.69 18.67
CA SER A 21 -6.69 7.90 19.42
C SER A 21 -7.23 6.54 19.93
N ARG A 22 -8.47 6.21 19.62
CA ARG A 22 -9.04 4.89 19.91
C ARG A 22 -8.55 3.92 18.83
N PRO A 23 -7.83 2.86 19.20
CA PRO A 23 -7.52 1.76 18.30
C PRO A 23 -8.80 1.30 17.63
N HIS A 24 -8.70 0.78 16.40
CA HIS A 24 -9.86 0.25 15.64
C HIS A 24 -10.50 -0.98 16.33
N GLY A 25 -10.67 -0.94 17.66
CA GLY A 25 -11.21 -2.02 18.48
C GLY A 25 -10.43 -3.31 18.28
N LEU A 26 -11.13 -4.46 18.19
CA LEU A 26 -10.55 -5.79 18.01
C LEU A 26 -9.73 -5.97 16.70
N ARG A 27 -9.83 -5.04 15.75
CA ARG A 27 -9.10 -5.08 14.47
C ARG A 27 -7.69 -4.49 14.57
N GLU A 28 -7.41 -3.59 15.51
CA GLU A 28 -6.12 -2.92 15.60
C GLU A 28 -4.92 -3.87 15.81
N PRO A 29 -4.99 -4.92 16.66
CA PRO A 29 -3.89 -5.86 16.78
C PRO A 29 -3.56 -6.58 15.47
N VAL A 30 -4.57 -6.87 14.65
CA VAL A 30 -4.40 -7.49 13.34
C VAL A 30 -3.72 -6.52 12.36
N LEU A 31 -4.20 -5.28 12.30
CA LEU A 31 -3.63 -4.25 11.45
C LEU A 31 -2.20 -3.88 11.88
N ALA A 32 -1.93 -3.81 13.17
CA ALA A 32 -0.58 -3.60 13.70
C ALA A 32 0.36 -4.75 13.32
N SER A 33 -0.10 -5.99 13.44
CA SER A 33 0.65 -7.18 13.00
C SER A 33 0.95 -7.15 11.50
N GLN A 34 0.01 -6.69 10.67
CA GLN A 34 0.23 -6.53 9.23
C GLN A 34 1.30 -5.48 8.94
N ARG A 35 1.21 -4.30 9.59
CA ARG A 35 2.20 -3.24 9.42
C ARG A 35 3.60 -3.70 9.82
N ASN A 36 3.73 -4.38 10.96
CA ASN A 36 5.01 -4.93 11.41
C ASN A 36 5.57 -5.95 10.41
N ALA A 37 4.74 -6.85 9.89
CA ALA A 37 5.15 -7.81 8.87
C ALA A 37 5.59 -7.14 7.56
N VAL A 38 4.95 -6.03 7.17
CA VAL A 38 5.39 -5.22 6.02
C VAL A 38 6.74 -4.58 6.29
N ILE A 39 6.97 -4.02 7.48
CA ILE A 39 8.29 -3.46 7.86
C ILE A 39 9.37 -4.54 7.86
N GLU A 40 9.10 -5.73 8.40
CA GLU A 40 10.03 -6.86 8.36
C GLU A 40 10.38 -7.29 6.92
N LEU A 41 9.40 -7.33 6.04
CA LEU A 41 9.60 -7.67 4.62
C LEU A 41 10.33 -6.56 3.86
N ALA A 42 10.05 -5.31 4.19
CA ALA A 42 10.67 -4.14 3.58
C ALA A 42 12.14 -4.01 3.97
N ASP A 43 12.51 -4.48 5.16
CA ASP A 43 13.88 -4.40 5.69
C ASP A 43 14.49 -2.99 5.47
N PRO A 44 13.86 -1.92 6.04
CA PRO A 44 14.25 -0.55 5.75
C PRO A 44 15.64 -0.24 6.29
N ARG A 45 16.46 0.45 5.50
CA ARG A 45 17.82 0.87 5.84
C ARG A 45 17.84 2.37 6.08
N SER A 46 18.73 2.82 6.95
CA SER A 46 18.87 4.25 7.26
C SER A 46 19.28 5.12 6.06
N THR A 47 19.78 4.50 5.00
CA THR A 47 20.16 5.16 3.75
C THR A 47 19.05 5.15 2.69
N ASP A 48 17.96 4.40 2.91
CA ASP A 48 16.92 4.25 1.89
C ASP A 48 16.15 5.56 1.65
N SER A 49 15.97 5.90 0.39
CA SER A 49 14.89 6.76 -0.08
C SER A 49 13.63 5.90 -0.28
N VAL A 50 12.53 6.29 0.34
CA VAL A 50 11.31 5.47 0.36
C VAL A 50 10.13 6.19 -0.30
N LEU A 51 9.38 5.45 -1.11
CA LEU A 51 8.10 5.84 -1.68
C LEU A 51 6.98 4.98 -1.08
N ASP A 52 6.07 5.59 -0.31
CA ASP A 52 4.88 4.93 0.25
C ASP A 52 3.64 5.30 -0.58
N ILE A 53 3.23 4.38 -1.46
CA ILE A 53 2.09 4.58 -2.37
C ILE A 53 0.80 4.11 -1.69
N GLY A 54 -0.17 5.00 -1.57
CA GLY A 54 -1.36 4.80 -0.77
C GLY A 54 -1.07 4.90 0.72
N CYS A 55 -0.26 5.89 1.12
CA CYS A 55 0.20 6.07 2.49
C CYS A 55 -0.92 6.27 3.51
N GLY A 56 -2.13 6.58 3.04
CA GLY A 56 -3.30 6.80 3.88
C GLY A 56 -3.03 7.86 4.95
N ALA A 57 -3.43 7.59 6.18
CA ALA A 57 -3.20 8.48 7.32
C ALA A 57 -1.78 8.38 7.94
N GLY A 58 -0.82 7.80 7.22
CA GLY A 58 0.58 7.76 7.63
C GLY A 58 0.93 6.75 8.72
N ARG A 59 0.08 5.75 8.99
CA ARG A 59 0.35 4.77 10.05
C ARG A 59 1.58 3.90 9.80
N LEU A 60 1.86 3.57 8.53
CA LEU A 60 3.07 2.87 8.15
C LEU A 60 4.25 3.85 8.08
N ALA A 61 4.00 5.06 7.55
CA ALA A 61 4.98 6.14 7.48
C ALA A 61 5.57 6.48 8.86
N ALA A 62 4.75 6.51 9.91
CA ALA A 62 5.20 6.73 11.29
C ALA A 62 6.22 5.68 11.78
N LEU A 63 6.09 4.43 11.31
CA LEU A 63 7.04 3.36 11.63
C LEU A 63 8.30 3.39 10.77
N LEU A 64 8.19 3.89 9.54
CA LEU A 64 9.29 3.99 8.59
C LEU A 64 10.19 5.20 8.87
N ARG A 65 9.59 6.36 9.19
CA ARG A 65 10.29 7.65 9.28
C ARG A 65 11.59 7.60 10.11
N PRO A 66 11.64 6.97 11.31
CA PRO A 66 12.86 6.90 12.11
C PRO A 66 13.91 5.92 11.57
N ARG A 67 13.64 5.22 10.48
CA ARG A 67 14.46 4.10 9.95
C ARG A 67 15.05 4.35 8.57
N VAL A 68 14.71 5.48 7.92
CA VAL A 68 15.03 5.75 6.52
C VAL A 68 15.57 7.16 6.33
N ALA A 69 16.30 7.39 5.23
CA ALA A 69 16.86 8.69 4.92
C ALA A 69 15.77 9.69 4.52
N SER A 70 14.86 9.29 3.65
CA SER A 70 13.76 10.13 3.19
C SER A 70 12.50 9.30 2.92
N LEU A 71 11.34 9.94 3.08
CA LEU A 71 10.03 9.31 2.90
C LEU A 71 9.07 10.22 2.14
N CYS A 72 8.75 9.82 0.91
CA CYS A 72 7.73 10.43 0.08
C CYS A 72 6.43 9.62 0.18
N GLY A 73 5.34 10.26 0.57
CA GLY A 73 4.02 9.64 0.64
C GLY A 73 3.12 10.07 -0.51
N VAL A 74 2.49 9.10 -1.15
CA VAL A 74 1.51 9.31 -2.22
C VAL A 74 0.15 8.80 -1.76
N ASP A 75 -0.88 9.59 -1.91
CA ASP A 75 -2.27 9.14 -1.73
C ASP A 75 -3.21 9.91 -2.67
N ALA A 76 -4.26 9.26 -3.11
CA ALA A 76 -5.29 9.87 -3.95
C ALA A 76 -6.29 10.71 -3.15
N SER A 77 -6.27 10.63 -1.83
CA SER A 77 -7.11 11.42 -0.91
C SER A 77 -6.30 12.53 -0.22
N ARG A 78 -6.60 13.79 -0.53
CA ARG A 78 -5.99 14.94 0.15
C ARG A 78 -6.20 14.91 1.67
N ALA A 79 -7.37 14.43 2.11
CA ALA A 79 -7.67 14.31 3.54
C ALA A 79 -6.76 13.28 4.23
N MET A 80 -6.42 12.18 3.55
CA MET A 80 -5.46 11.19 4.07
C MET A 80 -4.05 11.76 4.10
N LEU A 81 -3.60 12.43 3.03
CA LEU A 81 -2.28 13.08 2.98
C LEU A 81 -2.09 14.10 4.11
N ALA A 82 -3.12 14.92 4.38
CA ALA A 82 -3.05 15.88 5.47
C ALA A 82 -2.79 15.21 6.85
N LEU A 83 -3.32 13.99 7.07
CA LEU A 83 -3.07 13.23 8.28
C LEU A 83 -1.67 12.60 8.32
N ALA A 84 -1.16 12.19 7.16
CA ALA A 84 0.16 11.58 7.02
C ALA A 84 1.30 12.60 7.12
N GLY A 85 1.02 13.88 6.85
CA GLY A 85 2.01 14.95 6.74
C GLY A 85 3.10 14.99 7.79
N PRO A 86 2.80 14.83 9.09
CA PRO A 86 3.81 14.86 10.13
C PRO A 86 4.94 13.81 10.01
N TRP A 87 4.70 12.75 9.22
CA TRP A 87 5.61 11.62 9.05
C TRP A 87 6.34 11.60 7.70
N LEU A 88 6.01 12.54 6.81
CA LEU A 88 6.49 12.58 5.44
C LEU A 88 7.41 13.77 5.21
N ASP A 89 8.50 13.54 4.47
CA ASP A 89 9.33 14.64 3.96
C ASP A 89 8.67 15.30 2.74
N GLU A 90 7.88 14.52 1.99
CA GLU A 90 7.17 15.00 0.81
C GLU A 90 5.80 14.33 0.67
N GLN A 91 4.83 15.09 0.20
CA GLN A 91 3.47 14.63 -0.06
C GLN A 91 3.10 14.81 -1.53
N VAL A 92 2.63 13.74 -2.17
CA VAL A 92 2.18 13.76 -3.56
C VAL A 92 0.72 13.33 -3.65
N HIS A 93 -0.12 14.21 -4.16
CA HIS A 93 -1.53 13.88 -4.42
C HIS A 93 -1.66 13.25 -5.80
N ALA A 94 -1.67 11.95 -5.88
CA ALA A 94 -1.80 11.18 -7.13
C ALA A 94 -2.46 9.83 -6.89
N ARG A 95 -2.95 9.23 -7.97
CA ARG A 95 -3.35 7.81 -8.02
C ARG A 95 -2.17 6.97 -8.47
N LEU A 96 -2.15 5.70 -8.07
CA LEU A 96 -1.10 4.76 -8.46
C LEU A 96 -0.96 4.66 -9.99
N GLU A 97 -2.08 4.56 -10.72
CA GLU A 97 -2.08 4.34 -12.17
C GLU A 97 -1.53 5.53 -12.96
N SER A 98 -1.66 6.74 -12.42
CA SER A 98 -1.20 7.98 -13.04
C SER A 98 0.05 8.58 -12.37
N LEU A 99 0.65 7.85 -11.43
CA LEU A 99 1.82 8.33 -10.71
C LEU A 99 3.03 8.43 -11.65
N VAL A 100 3.59 9.63 -11.76
CA VAL A 100 4.84 9.92 -12.47
C VAL A 100 5.67 10.86 -11.60
N LEU A 101 6.81 10.35 -11.14
CA LEU A 101 7.86 11.14 -10.47
C LEU A 101 9.16 10.96 -11.25
N ASP A 102 9.91 12.04 -11.47
CA ASP A 102 11.16 12.01 -12.23
C ASP A 102 12.35 11.50 -11.40
N ARG A 103 12.09 10.53 -10.53
CA ARG A 103 13.10 9.90 -9.68
C ARG A 103 12.71 8.47 -9.31
N ALA A 104 13.71 7.71 -8.89
CA ALA A 104 13.54 6.35 -8.38
C ALA A 104 13.91 6.27 -6.89
N PHE A 105 13.45 5.22 -6.23
CA PHE A 105 13.55 5.00 -4.79
C PHE A 105 14.16 3.63 -4.49
N ASP A 106 14.91 3.55 -3.39
CA ASP A 106 15.54 2.30 -2.93
C ASP A 106 14.51 1.31 -2.40
N LEU A 107 13.42 1.85 -1.83
CA LEU A 107 12.30 1.07 -1.31
C LEU A 107 10.97 1.69 -1.77
N VAL A 108 10.13 0.89 -2.41
CA VAL A 108 8.75 1.26 -2.74
C VAL A 108 7.79 0.39 -1.92
N ILE A 109 6.83 1.00 -1.25
CA ILE A 109 5.79 0.29 -0.50
C ILE A 109 4.44 0.62 -1.14
N CYS A 110 3.61 -0.40 -1.33
CA CYS A 110 2.26 -0.26 -1.86
C CYS A 110 1.34 -1.27 -1.15
N CYS A 111 0.70 -0.82 -0.07
CA CYS A 111 -0.08 -1.70 0.79
C CYS A 111 -1.58 -1.40 0.71
N GLY A 112 -2.37 -2.41 0.26
CA GLY A 112 -3.83 -2.29 0.20
C GLY A 112 -4.34 -1.29 -0.84
N VAL A 113 -3.58 -1.03 -1.90
CA VAL A 113 -3.94 -0.14 -3.01
C VAL A 113 -4.38 -0.93 -4.23
N LEU A 114 -3.65 -2.01 -4.57
CA LEU A 114 -4.00 -2.87 -5.71
C LEU A 114 -5.40 -3.46 -5.61
N ASP A 115 -5.94 -3.57 -4.40
CA ASP A 115 -7.31 -4.05 -4.14
C ASP A 115 -8.37 -3.20 -4.85
N PHE A 116 -8.08 -1.93 -5.12
CA PHE A 116 -9.04 -0.95 -5.63
C PHE A 116 -8.81 -0.59 -7.10
N VAL A 117 -7.59 -0.76 -7.63
CA VAL A 117 -7.27 -0.42 -9.02
C VAL A 117 -7.91 -1.40 -9.99
N GLU A 118 -8.21 -0.94 -11.21
CA GLU A 118 -8.85 -1.79 -12.22
C GLU A 118 -7.84 -2.73 -12.88
N ASP A 119 -6.62 -2.25 -13.11
CA ASP A 119 -5.52 -2.99 -13.71
C ASP A 119 -4.32 -3.03 -12.74
N ALA A 120 -4.11 -4.20 -12.13
CA ALA A 120 -2.96 -4.42 -11.25
C ALA A 120 -1.63 -4.39 -12.02
N GLY A 121 -1.62 -4.75 -13.30
CA GLY A 121 -0.45 -4.66 -14.16
C GLY A 121 0.00 -3.21 -14.33
N ALA A 122 -0.92 -2.30 -14.65
CA ALA A 122 -0.63 -0.87 -14.71
C ALA A 122 -0.07 -0.34 -13.38
N GLY A 123 -0.64 -0.79 -12.24
CA GLY A 123 -0.13 -0.45 -10.93
C GLY A 123 1.30 -0.95 -10.68
N LEU A 124 1.59 -2.21 -11.04
CA LEU A 124 2.94 -2.77 -10.91
C LEU A 124 3.94 -2.15 -11.87
N HIS A 125 3.53 -1.75 -13.07
CA HIS A 125 4.38 -0.96 -13.97
C HIS A 125 4.73 0.41 -13.38
N ALA A 126 3.78 1.08 -12.71
CA ALA A 126 4.06 2.33 -12.02
C ALA A 126 5.06 2.12 -10.87
N ILE A 127 4.91 1.06 -10.07
CA ILE A 127 5.87 0.68 -9.03
C ILE A 127 7.26 0.44 -9.63
N ARG A 128 7.36 -0.36 -10.70
CA ARG A 128 8.63 -0.66 -11.38
C ARG A 128 9.34 0.59 -11.88
N ARG A 129 8.59 1.56 -12.42
CA ARG A 129 9.15 2.82 -12.93
C ARG A 129 9.88 3.61 -11.85
N HIS A 130 9.33 3.58 -10.63
CA HIS A 130 9.86 4.32 -9.48
C HIS A 130 10.85 3.52 -8.64
N LEU A 131 11.18 2.29 -9.02
CA LEU A 131 12.13 1.45 -8.30
C LEU A 131 13.54 1.64 -8.85
N ALA A 132 14.48 2.03 -8.00
CA ALA A 132 15.89 2.19 -8.35
C ALA A 132 16.53 0.85 -8.77
N PRO A 133 17.60 0.85 -9.55
CA PRO A 133 18.41 -0.34 -9.76
C PRO A 133 18.89 -0.92 -8.42
N GLY A 134 18.65 -2.21 -8.19
CA GLY A 134 18.95 -2.85 -6.90
C GLY A 134 17.98 -2.54 -5.78
N GLY A 135 16.97 -1.70 -6.02
CA GLY A 135 15.87 -1.40 -5.10
C GLY A 135 14.88 -2.55 -4.95
N ARG A 136 14.05 -2.44 -3.97
CA ARG A 136 13.01 -3.43 -3.65
C ARG A 136 11.64 -2.79 -3.43
N ALA A 137 10.57 -3.51 -3.78
CA ALA A 137 9.21 -3.09 -3.48
C ALA A 137 8.51 -4.12 -2.59
N VAL A 138 7.69 -3.64 -1.64
CA VAL A 138 6.77 -4.47 -0.88
C VAL A 138 5.34 -4.12 -1.29
N VAL A 139 4.63 -5.11 -1.81
CA VAL A 139 3.25 -4.96 -2.24
C VAL A 139 2.38 -5.88 -1.40
N SER A 140 1.32 -5.35 -0.80
CA SER A 140 0.33 -6.18 -0.13
C SER A 140 -1.07 -5.95 -0.65
N ALA A 141 -1.87 -7.02 -0.64
CA ALA A 141 -3.24 -7.02 -1.12
C ALA A 141 -4.11 -7.96 -0.29
N ALA A 142 -5.43 -7.75 -0.31
CA ALA A 142 -6.39 -8.65 0.29
C ALA A 142 -6.38 -10.01 -0.42
N ALA A 143 -6.42 -11.11 0.36
CA ALA A 143 -6.37 -12.47 -0.15
C ALA A 143 -7.76 -13.14 -0.17
N PRO A 144 -8.00 -14.16 -1.02
CA PRO A 144 -9.23 -14.94 -1.05
C PRO A 144 -9.29 -15.92 0.13
N SER A 145 -9.41 -15.36 1.32
CA SER A 145 -9.61 -16.03 2.60
C SER A 145 -10.99 -15.65 3.18
N VAL A 146 -11.45 -16.38 4.19
CA VAL A 146 -12.72 -16.04 4.87
C VAL A 146 -12.76 -14.57 5.31
N VAL A 147 -11.66 -14.09 5.89
CA VAL A 147 -11.55 -12.69 6.33
C VAL A 147 -11.50 -11.71 5.15
N GLY A 148 -10.73 -12.03 4.12
CA GLY A 148 -10.63 -11.20 2.91
C GLY A 148 -11.93 -11.14 2.12
N ILE A 149 -12.65 -12.24 2.00
CA ILE A 149 -13.98 -12.29 1.38
C ILE A 149 -14.97 -11.47 2.20
N GLY A 150 -15.00 -11.64 3.53
CA GLY A 150 -15.84 -10.84 4.42
C GLY A 150 -15.54 -9.32 4.29
N TYR A 151 -14.26 -8.96 4.24
CA TYR A 151 -13.84 -7.58 3.97
C TYR A 151 -14.36 -7.07 2.63
N ALA A 152 -14.21 -7.85 1.56
CA ALA A 152 -14.68 -7.47 0.22
C ALA A 152 -16.20 -7.30 0.17
N LEU A 153 -16.97 -8.15 0.85
CA LEU A 153 -18.43 -8.04 0.94
C LEU A 153 -18.85 -6.76 1.67
N VAL A 154 -18.24 -6.47 2.82
CA VAL A 154 -18.53 -5.23 3.57
C VAL A 154 -18.20 -3.99 2.73
N ARG A 155 -17.07 -3.97 2.01
CA ARG A 155 -16.72 -2.87 1.12
C ARG A 155 -17.68 -2.74 -0.05
N LYS A 156 -18.13 -3.86 -0.62
CA LYS A 156 -19.13 -3.87 -1.70
C LYS A 156 -20.44 -3.23 -1.26
N MET A 157 -20.90 -3.50 -0.03
CA MET A 157 -22.09 -2.85 0.54
C MET A 157 -21.90 -1.33 0.72
N GLN A 158 -20.65 -0.87 0.84
CA GLN A 158 -20.28 0.54 0.92
C GLN A 158 -19.98 1.17 -0.46
N GLY A 159 -20.28 0.46 -1.55
CA GLY A 159 -20.10 0.92 -2.91
C GLY A 159 -18.68 0.76 -3.48
N VAL A 160 -17.77 0.13 -2.73
CA VAL A 160 -16.37 -0.04 -3.12
C VAL A 160 -16.09 -1.51 -3.42
N ARG A 161 -15.59 -1.80 -4.62
CA ARG A 161 -15.17 -3.15 -5.01
C ARG A 161 -13.73 -3.40 -4.55
N VAL A 162 -13.51 -4.52 -3.89
CA VAL A 162 -12.19 -5.01 -3.50
C VAL A 162 -11.84 -6.23 -4.35
N ARG A 163 -10.68 -6.20 -5.00
CA ARG A 163 -10.10 -7.36 -5.68
C ARG A 163 -9.27 -8.15 -4.68
N LEU A 164 -9.34 -9.46 -4.80
CA LEU A 164 -8.59 -10.38 -3.94
C LEU A 164 -7.49 -11.03 -4.76
N TYR A 165 -6.30 -11.12 -4.18
CA TYR A 165 -5.12 -11.68 -4.85
C TYR A 165 -4.52 -12.81 -4.03
N THR A 166 -4.12 -13.89 -4.69
CA THR A 166 -3.18 -14.87 -4.13
C THR A 166 -1.75 -14.40 -4.34
N SER A 167 -0.81 -14.91 -3.56
CA SER A 167 0.62 -14.65 -3.77
C SER A 167 1.09 -15.05 -5.17
N ASP A 168 0.55 -16.17 -5.69
CA ASP A 168 0.92 -16.65 -7.03
C ASP A 168 0.39 -15.72 -8.12
N ARG A 169 -0.84 -15.22 -7.98
CA ARG A 169 -1.39 -14.24 -8.92
C ARG A 169 -0.60 -12.94 -8.93
N LEU A 170 -0.20 -12.43 -7.76
CA LEU A 170 0.67 -11.25 -7.68
C LEU A 170 2.04 -11.51 -8.31
N ARG A 171 2.60 -12.71 -8.13
CA ARG A 171 3.88 -13.12 -8.72
C ARG A 171 3.79 -13.16 -10.24
N GLU A 172 2.73 -13.74 -10.80
CA GLU A 172 2.49 -13.80 -12.24
C GLU A 172 2.40 -12.39 -12.87
N ILE A 173 1.56 -11.51 -12.28
CA ILE A 173 1.41 -10.14 -12.76
C ILE A 173 2.74 -9.38 -12.63
N ALA A 174 3.47 -9.55 -11.53
CA ALA A 174 4.77 -8.93 -11.35
C ALA A 174 5.76 -9.37 -12.43
N ALA A 175 5.82 -10.66 -12.74
CA ALA A 175 6.68 -11.22 -13.77
C ALA A 175 6.34 -10.62 -15.16
N SER A 176 5.07 -10.50 -15.52
CA SER A 176 4.65 -9.86 -16.78
C SER A 176 5.02 -8.37 -16.85
N CYS A 177 5.23 -7.72 -15.70
CA CYS A 177 5.70 -6.35 -15.58
C CYS A 177 7.23 -6.22 -15.49
N GLY A 178 7.99 -7.33 -15.62
CA GLY A 178 9.45 -7.34 -15.50
C GLY A 178 9.93 -7.14 -14.05
N LEU A 179 9.15 -7.57 -13.07
CA LEU A 179 9.50 -7.61 -11.65
C LEU A 179 9.62 -9.05 -11.20
N ARG A 180 10.67 -9.36 -10.45
CA ARG A 180 10.92 -10.69 -9.87
C ARG A 180 10.46 -10.73 -8.41
N CYS A 181 9.57 -11.64 -8.07
CA CYS A 181 9.17 -11.89 -6.68
C CYS A 181 10.28 -12.65 -5.96
N THR A 182 10.82 -12.08 -4.90
CA THR A 182 11.91 -12.66 -4.09
C THR A 182 11.40 -13.31 -2.81
N LYS A 183 10.30 -12.79 -2.24
CA LYS A 183 9.65 -13.33 -1.05
C LYS A 183 8.13 -13.18 -1.18
N ALA A 184 7.39 -14.11 -0.56
CA ALA A 184 5.95 -13.99 -0.40
C ALA A 184 5.56 -14.45 1.01
N ARG A 185 4.56 -13.79 1.62
CA ARG A 185 4.09 -14.10 2.97
C ARG A 185 2.58 -13.88 3.07
N THR A 186 1.88 -14.83 3.64
CA THR A 186 0.50 -14.63 4.10
C THR A 186 0.52 -13.82 5.40
N LEU A 187 -0.28 -12.77 5.45
CA LEU A 187 -0.41 -11.89 6.60
C LEU A 187 -1.66 -12.23 7.41
N ARG A 188 -1.63 -11.95 8.69
CA ARG A 188 -2.82 -12.04 9.56
C ARG A 188 -3.94 -11.16 8.98
N GLY A 189 -5.20 -11.56 9.19
CA GLY A 189 -6.34 -10.76 8.75
C GLY A 189 -6.65 -10.85 7.24
N GLY A 190 -6.19 -11.91 6.57
CA GLY A 190 -6.63 -12.23 5.20
C GLY A 190 -6.00 -11.40 4.11
N SER A 191 -4.71 -11.13 4.23
CA SER A 191 -3.92 -10.45 3.19
C SER A 191 -2.68 -11.26 2.82
N VAL A 192 -2.10 -10.98 1.68
CA VAL A 192 -0.79 -11.48 1.23
C VAL A 192 0.14 -10.30 0.99
N ALA A 193 1.44 -10.52 1.16
CA ALA A 193 2.47 -9.56 0.77
C ALA A 193 3.54 -10.27 -0.06
N VAL A 194 4.09 -9.54 -1.03
CA VAL A 194 5.21 -9.97 -1.88
C VAL A 194 6.31 -8.93 -1.86
N VAL A 195 7.55 -9.38 -1.88
CA VAL A 195 8.73 -8.54 -2.10
C VAL A 195 9.16 -8.70 -3.55
N LEU A 196 9.24 -7.58 -4.24
CA LEU A 196 9.56 -7.52 -5.66
C LEU A 196 10.90 -6.80 -5.86
N ALA A 197 11.68 -7.28 -6.81
CA ALA A 197 12.92 -6.67 -7.29
C ALA A 197 12.84 -6.46 -8.80
N ARG A 198 13.58 -5.46 -9.28
CA ARG A 198 13.71 -5.16 -10.71
C ARG A 198 14.69 -6.10 -11.40
#